data_5d4bc7cd7940c23c7bcfa2301a3487c4
#
_entry.id   5d4bc7cd7940c23c7bcfa2301a3487c4
#
_cell.length_a   1.000
_cell.length_b   1.000
_cell.length_c   1.000
_cell.angle_alpha   90.00
_cell.angle_beta   90.00
_cell.angle_gamma   90.00
#
_symmetry.space_group_name_H-M   'P 1'
#
loop_
_entity.id
_entity.type
_entity.pdbx_description
1 polymer ?
#
loop_
_entity_poly.entity_id
_entity_poly.type
_entity_poly.pdbx_seq_one_letter_code
_entity_poly.pdbx_strand_id
1 'polypeptide(L)'
;MKTYPNGHPFDYKKIKASEIKFDETYQRPVNPSKVAKAVKNFNGDVWNLPKLSCRDNGEFFCFDGRRSTAIWQALHDDPDVNIDCKVFYGMSWEDEVEAFIVQFGENENVTQVHKLRARYNRKSDKDQDVVDMVDIVSNLGWGVQFDNTKANVKADSIEAVVSLYKAYETLGRTAFIDMMEVIRESWGSAKEAVSIQILSGMKDFYKAYYGSFKHNDLVASLKQVHPMEIIRHGKARKDMQTHTYATEIWKQYNKKRRNRLPEKL
;
A
#
# COMPACT_ATOMS: atom_id res chain seq x y z
N MET A 1 24.40 -19.50 -19.79
CA MET A 1 23.67 -18.52 -18.95
C MET A 1 24.30 -17.15 -19.10
N LYS A 2 23.50 -16.09 -19.11
CA LYS A 2 23.94 -14.69 -19.11
C LYS A 2 23.87 -14.14 -17.71
N THR A 3 24.71 -13.15 -17.35
CA THR A 3 24.69 -12.51 -16.02
C THR A 3 24.92 -11.02 -16.21
N TYR A 4 24.15 -10.19 -15.49
CA TYR A 4 24.44 -8.77 -15.36
C TYR A 4 25.27 -8.51 -14.08
N PRO A 5 26.04 -7.42 -14.00
CA PRO A 5 26.68 -7.03 -12.75
C PRO A 5 25.65 -6.96 -11.60
N ASN A 6 25.98 -7.57 -10.46
CA ASN A 6 25.12 -7.64 -9.28
C ASN A 6 23.74 -8.32 -9.51
N GLY A 7 23.61 -9.13 -10.57
CA GLY A 7 22.38 -9.82 -10.90
C GLY A 7 22.52 -11.34 -10.89
N HIS A 8 21.40 -12.03 -10.75
CA HIS A 8 21.35 -13.49 -10.88
C HIS A 8 21.59 -13.93 -12.32
N PRO A 9 22.18 -15.13 -12.53
CA PRO A 9 22.31 -15.72 -13.86
C PRO A 9 20.94 -15.98 -14.47
N PHE A 10 20.82 -15.78 -15.78
CA PHE A 10 19.56 -15.97 -16.49
C PHE A 10 19.74 -16.58 -17.87
N ASP A 11 18.65 -17.11 -18.42
CA ASP A 11 18.55 -17.59 -19.80
C ASP A 11 17.16 -17.27 -20.36
N TYR A 12 17.01 -17.40 -21.68
CA TYR A 12 15.70 -17.32 -22.34
C TYR A 12 15.21 -18.72 -22.64
N LYS A 13 13.99 -19.02 -22.20
CA LYS A 13 13.37 -20.34 -22.40
C LYS A 13 11.91 -20.21 -22.82
N LYS A 14 11.44 -21.17 -23.60
CA LYS A 14 10.01 -21.39 -23.85
C LYS A 14 9.46 -22.26 -22.74
N ILE A 15 8.49 -21.74 -22.00
CA ILE A 15 7.82 -22.42 -20.89
C ILE A 15 6.34 -22.49 -21.20
N LYS A 16 5.69 -23.61 -20.91
CA LYS A 16 4.24 -23.70 -20.99
C LYS A 16 3.61 -22.73 -19.99
N ALA A 17 2.62 -21.98 -20.42
CA ALA A 17 1.98 -20.99 -19.57
C ALA A 17 1.33 -21.62 -18.31
N SER A 18 0.86 -22.87 -18.40
CA SER A 18 0.34 -23.65 -17.27
C SER A 18 1.40 -24.08 -16.24
N GLU A 19 2.68 -24.12 -16.60
CA GLU A 19 3.78 -24.44 -15.69
C GLU A 19 4.26 -23.21 -14.90
N ILE A 20 3.81 -22.01 -15.28
CA ILE A 20 4.19 -20.76 -14.61
C ILE A 20 3.33 -20.56 -13.37
N LYS A 21 3.97 -20.56 -12.21
CA LYS A 21 3.35 -20.33 -10.92
C LYS A 21 3.38 -18.85 -10.54
N PHE A 22 2.39 -18.45 -9.75
CA PHE A 22 2.26 -17.07 -9.25
C PHE A 22 2.12 -17.08 -7.73
N ASP A 23 2.98 -16.32 -7.06
CA ASP A 23 2.93 -16.22 -5.61
C ASP A 23 1.97 -15.11 -5.17
N GLU A 24 0.83 -15.51 -4.60
CA GLU A 24 -0.23 -14.60 -4.18
C GLU A 24 0.17 -13.72 -2.96
N THR A 25 1.27 -14.03 -2.30
CA THR A 25 1.74 -13.27 -1.14
C THR A 25 2.23 -11.87 -1.53
N TYR A 26 2.80 -11.71 -2.72
CA TYR A 26 3.26 -10.42 -3.22
C TYR A 26 2.62 -10.02 -4.55
N GLN A 27 2.14 -10.96 -5.37
CA GLN A 27 1.50 -10.65 -6.64
C GLN A 27 0.00 -10.43 -6.49
N ARG A 28 -0.55 -9.57 -7.33
CA ARG A 28 -1.98 -9.31 -7.42
C ARG A 28 -2.66 -10.21 -8.45
N PRO A 29 -3.94 -10.58 -8.25
CA PRO A 29 -4.73 -11.25 -9.28
C PRO A 29 -4.83 -10.42 -10.56
N VAL A 30 -4.92 -11.11 -11.69
CA VAL A 30 -5.11 -10.47 -13.00
C VAL A 30 -6.55 -10.03 -13.14
N ASN A 31 -6.76 -8.82 -13.64
CA ASN A 31 -8.10 -8.31 -13.95
C ASN A 31 -8.51 -8.76 -15.37
N PRO A 32 -9.56 -9.62 -15.53
CA PRO A 32 -9.96 -10.15 -16.84
C PRO A 32 -10.34 -9.08 -17.86
N SER A 33 -11.00 -7.99 -17.43
CA SER A 33 -11.39 -6.90 -18.33
C SER A 33 -10.18 -6.16 -18.89
N LYS A 34 -9.09 -6.02 -18.09
CA LYS A 34 -7.84 -5.43 -18.55
C LYS A 34 -7.09 -6.35 -19.50
N VAL A 35 -7.18 -7.67 -19.33
CA VAL A 35 -6.63 -8.65 -20.27
C VAL A 35 -7.38 -8.57 -21.59
N ALA A 36 -8.70 -8.65 -21.59
CA ALA A 36 -9.52 -8.57 -22.80
C ALA A 36 -9.26 -7.26 -23.61
N LYS A 37 -9.10 -6.13 -22.91
CA LYS A 37 -8.72 -4.85 -23.56
C LYS A 37 -7.32 -4.90 -24.16
N ALA A 38 -6.37 -5.54 -23.50
CA ALA A 38 -4.99 -5.65 -23.98
C ALA A 38 -4.88 -6.61 -25.18
N VAL A 39 -5.67 -7.69 -25.20
CA VAL A 39 -5.77 -8.61 -26.34
C VAL A 39 -6.26 -7.87 -27.58
N LYS A 40 -7.34 -7.06 -27.47
CA LYS A 40 -7.88 -6.26 -28.58
C LYS A 40 -6.87 -5.25 -29.17
N ASN A 41 -5.94 -4.74 -28.36
CA ASN A 41 -4.96 -3.73 -28.73
C ASN A 41 -3.53 -4.30 -28.66
N PHE A 42 -3.37 -5.60 -28.88
CA PHE A 42 -2.07 -6.24 -28.78
C PHE A 42 -1.10 -5.69 -29.83
N ASN A 43 0.10 -5.35 -29.38
CA ASN A 43 1.20 -4.97 -30.22
C ASN A 43 2.46 -5.74 -29.82
N GLY A 44 2.93 -6.62 -30.71
CA GLY A 44 4.11 -7.46 -30.47
C GLY A 44 5.41 -6.68 -30.32
N ASP A 45 5.51 -5.48 -30.90
CA ASP A 45 6.73 -4.65 -30.84
C ASP A 45 7.01 -4.10 -29.44
N VAL A 46 5.95 -3.99 -28.60
CA VAL A 46 6.06 -3.53 -27.21
C VAL A 46 5.85 -4.67 -26.19
N TRP A 47 5.92 -5.90 -26.66
CA TRP A 47 5.75 -7.07 -25.82
C TRP A 47 6.90 -7.26 -24.85
N ASN A 48 6.59 -7.36 -23.55
CA ASN A 48 7.56 -7.67 -22.51
C ASN A 48 7.46 -9.14 -22.10
N LEU A 49 8.56 -9.86 -22.19
CA LEU A 49 8.64 -11.25 -21.78
C LEU A 49 8.41 -11.38 -20.27
N PRO A 50 7.64 -12.40 -19.82
CA PRO A 50 7.58 -12.72 -18.40
C PRO A 50 8.96 -13.02 -17.83
N LYS A 51 9.21 -12.58 -16.59
CA LYS A 51 10.42 -12.86 -15.83
C LYS A 51 10.10 -13.85 -14.74
N LEU A 52 10.81 -14.96 -14.77
CA LEU A 52 10.58 -16.10 -13.90
C LEU A 52 11.81 -16.37 -13.05
N SER A 53 11.61 -16.81 -11.83
CA SER A 53 12.61 -17.49 -11.00
C SER A 53 12.45 -19.00 -11.16
N CYS A 54 13.53 -19.68 -11.43
CA CYS A 54 13.58 -21.15 -11.34
C CYS A 54 14.09 -21.51 -9.95
N ARG A 55 13.19 -21.98 -9.09
CA ARG A 55 13.51 -22.40 -7.72
C ARG A 55 14.24 -23.76 -7.72
N ASP A 56 14.85 -24.11 -6.60
CA ASP A 56 15.66 -25.34 -6.46
C ASP A 56 14.89 -26.63 -6.78
N ASN A 57 13.59 -26.64 -6.63
CA ASN A 57 12.70 -27.74 -7.01
C ASN A 57 12.40 -27.81 -8.52
N GLY A 58 12.97 -26.91 -9.32
CA GLY A 58 12.76 -26.83 -10.78
C GLY A 58 11.47 -26.10 -11.19
N GLU A 59 10.68 -25.59 -10.25
CA GLU A 59 9.45 -24.85 -10.53
C GLU A 59 9.71 -23.40 -10.95
N PHE A 60 8.87 -22.90 -11.86
CA PHE A 60 8.97 -21.55 -12.38
C PHE A 60 7.98 -20.60 -11.69
N PHE A 61 8.48 -19.65 -10.94
CA PHE A 61 7.68 -18.60 -10.31
C PHE A 61 7.86 -17.26 -11.03
N CYS A 62 6.76 -16.71 -11.50
CA CYS A 62 6.77 -15.43 -12.18
C CYS A 62 6.78 -14.29 -11.16
N PHE A 63 7.83 -13.46 -11.14
CA PHE A 63 7.86 -12.24 -10.33
C PHE A 63 7.51 -10.98 -11.13
N ASP A 64 7.57 -11.05 -12.48
CA ASP A 64 7.07 -10.01 -13.38
C ASP A 64 6.48 -10.62 -14.65
N GLY A 65 5.30 -10.15 -15.07
CA GLY A 65 4.67 -10.60 -16.30
C GLY A 65 3.43 -11.48 -16.13
N ARG A 66 2.84 -11.58 -14.92
CA ARG A 66 1.58 -12.32 -14.69
C ARG A 66 0.48 -11.90 -15.68
N ARG A 67 0.34 -10.59 -15.93
CA ARG A 67 -0.61 -10.06 -16.92
C ARG A 67 -0.20 -10.43 -18.35
N SER A 68 1.08 -10.40 -18.68
CA SER A 68 1.59 -10.81 -19.98
C SER A 68 1.27 -12.27 -20.25
N THR A 69 1.49 -13.17 -19.28
CA THR A 69 1.12 -14.59 -19.40
C THR A 69 -0.37 -14.76 -19.71
N ALA A 70 -1.25 -14.10 -18.98
CA ALA A 70 -2.70 -14.16 -19.21
C ALA A 70 -3.12 -13.59 -20.58
N ILE A 71 -2.48 -12.53 -21.07
CA ILE A 71 -2.71 -11.98 -22.40
C ILE A 71 -2.28 -12.99 -23.47
N TRP A 72 -1.12 -13.63 -23.31
CA TRP A 72 -0.60 -14.60 -24.26
C TRP A 72 -1.49 -15.83 -24.37
N GLN A 73 -1.96 -16.38 -23.24
CA GLN A 73 -2.95 -17.46 -23.20
C GLN A 73 -4.24 -17.07 -23.94
N ALA A 74 -4.75 -15.87 -23.69
CA ALA A 74 -5.99 -15.39 -24.32
C ALA A 74 -5.85 -15.09 -25.82
N LEU A 75 -4.65 -14.69 -26.29
CA LEU A 75 -4.37 -14.48 -27.72
C LEU A 75 -4.37 -15.79 -28.50
N HIS A 76 -3.95 -16.89 -27.87
CA HIS A 76 -3.82 -18.20 -28.53
C HIS A 76 -5.00 -19.12 -28.23
N ASP A 77 -5.93 -18.69 -27.35
CA ASP A 77 -7.03 -19.50 -26.83
C ASP A 77 -6.54 -20.87 -26.31
N ASP A 78 -5.37 -20.86 -25.67
CA ASP A 78 -4.69 -22.07 -25.21
C ASP A 78 -4.04 -21.80 -23.82
N PRO A 79 -4.50 -22.50 -22.75
CA PRO A 79 -3.89 -22.37 -21.43
C PRO A 79 -2.47 -22.94 -21.35
N ASP A 80 -2.11 -23.85 -22.27
CA ASP A 80 -0.80 -24.52 -22.32
C ASP A 80 0.16 -23.93 -23.36
N VAL A 81 -0.22 -22.83 -23.97
CA VAL A 81 0.62 -22.18 -24.97
C VAL A 81 2.05 -21.95 -24.46
N ASN A 82 3.02 -22.23 -25.32
CA ASN A 82 4.41 -21.92 -25.00
C ASN A 82 4.65 -20.40 -25.08
N ILE A 83 5.29 -19.86 -24.05
CA ILE A 83 5.62 -18.45 -23.94
C ILE A 83 7.13 -18.27 -23.75
N ASP A 84 7.73 -17.36 -24.50
CA ASP A 84 9.12 -16.99 -24.31
C ASP A 84 9.28 -16.21 -22.99
N CYS A 85 10.15 -16.70 -22.12
CA CYS A 85 10.37 -16.17 -20.78
C CYS A 85 11.85 -15.87 -20.55
N LYS A 86 12.13 -14.88 -19.71
CA LYS A 86 13.45 -14.67 -19.13
C LYS A 86 13.49 -15.37 -17.77
N VAL A 87 14.27 -16.46 -17.67
CA VAL A 87 14.34 -17.32 -16.49
C VAL A 87 15.61 -17.03 -15.72
N PHE A 88 15.49 -16.67 -14.45
CA PHE A 88 16.58 -16.43 -13.51
C PHE A 88 16.80 -17.65 -12.61
N TYR A 89 18.03 -17.87 -12.17
CA TYR A 89 18.45 -19.01 -11.36
C TYR A 89 19.13 -18.53 -10.09
N GLY A 90 18.93 -19.30 -8.99
CA GLY A 90 19.53 -19.01 -7.69
C GLY A 90 18.95 -17.77 -7.00
N MET A 91 17.73 -17.36 -7.38
CA MET A 91 16.97 -16.35 -6.64
C MET A 91 16.33 -17.00 -5.41
N SER A 92 16.48 -16.38 -4.25
CA SER A 92 15.66 -16.69 -3.09
C SER A 92 14.25 -16.10 -3.26
N TRP A 93 13.32 -16.50 -2.41
CA TRP A 93 11.99 -15.87 -2.37
C TRP A 93 12.08 -14.36 -2.08
N GLU A 94 12.99 -13.95 -1.19
CA GLU A 94 13.26 -12.56 -0.86
C GLU A 94 13.76 -11.77 -2.07
N ASP A 95 14.61 -12.39 -2.92
CA ASP A 95 15.08 -11.78 -4.17
C ASP A 95 13.95 -11.59 -5.18
N GLU A 96 13.02 -12.54 -5.30
CA GLU A 96 11.82 -12.40 -6.13
C GLU A 96 10.96 -11.22 -5.67
N VAL A 97 10.74 -11.09 -4.35
CA VAL A 97 9.96 -10.00 -3.76
C VAL A 97 10.68 -8.66 -3.94
N GLU A 98 12.01 -8.60 -3.73
CA GLU A 98 12.79 -7.38 -3.97
C GLU A 98 12.72 -6.95 -5.43
N ALA A 99 12.93 -7.88 -6.37
CA ALA A 99 12.84 -7.60 -7.80
C ALA A 99 11.44 -7.09 -8.18
N PHE A 100 10.38 -7.68 -7.60
CA PHE A 100 9.01 -7.20 -7.76
C PHE A 100 8.84 -5.76 -7.26
N ILE A 101 9.36 -5.44 -6.06
CA ILE A 101 9.24 -4.09 -5.46
C ILE A 101 10.01 -3.05 -6.28
N VAL A 102 11.27 -3.34 -6.65
CA VAL A 102 12.17 -2.41 -7.36
C VAL A 102 11.65 -2.13 -8.76
N GLN A 103 11.25 -3.18 -9.50
CA GLN A 103 10.77 -3.03 -10.87
C GLN A 103 9.57 -2.10 -11.00
N PHE A 104 8.74 -2.05 -9.97
CA PHE A 104 7.59 -1.15 -9.91
C PHE A 104 7.91 0.21 -9.26
N GLY A 105 9.16 0.41 -8.80
CA GLY A 105 9.64 1.69 -8.29
C GLY A 105 9.60 2.79 -9.34
N GLU A 106 9.85 2.43 -10.60
CA GLU A 106 9.94 3.34 -11.75
C GLU A 106 8.66 3.39 -12.60
N ASN A 107 7.75 2.42 -12.44
CA ASN A 107 6.50 2.36 -13.19
C ASN A 107 5.30 2.68 -12.30
N GLU A 108 4.54 3.73 -12.62
CA GLU A 108 3.36 4.23 -11.90
C GLU A 108 2.20 3.22 -11.73
N ASN A 109 2.28 2.03 -12.31
CA ASN A 109 1.18 1.07 -12.41
C ASN A 109 1.03 0.10 -11.24
N VAL A 110 1.99 0.02 -10.31
CA VAL A 110 1.82 -0.73 -9.07
C VAL A 110 1.53 0.25 -7.95
N THR A 111 0.32 0.15 -7.39
CA THR A 111 -0.08 1.04 -6.31
C THR A 111 0.84 0.85 -5.11
N GLN A 112 1.14 1.91 -4.39
CA GLN A 112 1.93 1.90 -3.16
C GLN A 112 1.44 0.83 -2.17
N VAL A 113 0.13 0.52 -2.16
CA VAL A 113 -0.47 -0.53 -1.32
C VAL A 113 0.14 -1.90 -1.61
N HIS A 114 0.34 -2.27 -2.89
CA HIS A 114 0.93 -3.58 -3.24
C HIS A 114 2.40 -3.67 -2.82
N LYS A 115 3.15 -2.57 -2.91
CA LYS A 115 4.52 -2.52 -2.40
C LYS A 115 4.57 -2.73 -0.89
N LEU A 116 3.69 -2.04 -0.15
CA LEU A 116 3.59 -2.18 1.31
C LEU A 116 3.17 -3.59 1.71
N ARG A 117 2.23 -4.21 0.96
CA ARG A 117 1.86 -5.62 1.17
C ARG A 117 3.04 -6.56 0.99
N ALA A 118 3.78 -6.43 -0.12
CA ALA A 118 4.94 -7.26 -0.40
C ALA A 118 6.02 -7.12 0.69
N ARG A 119 6.29 -5.89 1.14
CA ARG A 119 7.20 -5.60 2.26
C ARG A 119 6.71 -6.24 3.56
N TYR A 120 5.43 -6.06 3.91
CA TYR A 120 4.85 -6.66 5.12
C TYR A 120 4.94 -8.19 5.11
N ASN A 121 4.74 -8.84 3.95
CA ASN A 121 4.82 -10.28 3.82
C ASN A 121 6.27 -10.78 3.85
N ARG A 122 7.22 -10.02 3.29
CA ARG A 122 8.66 -10.34 3.31
C ARG A 122 9.25 -10.31 4.72
N LYS A 123 8.83 -9.37 5.56
CA LYS A 123 9.28 -9.23 6.97
C LYS A 123 10.81 -9.21 7.15
N SER A 124 11.54 -8.69 6.18
CA SER A 124 12.99 -8.51 6.31
C SER A 124 13.32 -7.34 7.24
N ASP A 125 14.58 -7.24 7.68
CA ASP A 125 15.05 -6.10 8.49
C ASP A 125 14.78 -4.74 7.83
N LYS A 126 14.76 -4.70 6.49
CA LYS A 126 14.45 -3.50 5.69
C LYS A 126 12.96 -3.12 5.72
N ASP A 127 12.09 -3.99 6.22
CA ASP A 127 10.63 -3.82 6.21
C ASP A 127 10.06 -3.58 7.60
N GLN A 128 10.93 -3.45 8.61
CA GLN A 128 10.53 -3.35 10.01
C GLN A 128 9.58 -2.17 10.26
N ASP A 129 9.69 -1.09 9.51
CA ASP A 129 8.81 0.07 9.57
C ASP A 129 7.36 -0.28 9.18
N VAL A 130 7.16 -1.11 8.15
CA VAL A 130 5.83 -1.56 7.73
C VAL A 130 5.26 -2.56 8.72
N VAL A 131 6.08 -3.48 9.23
CA VAL A 131 5.68 -4.48 10.23
C VAL A 131 5.26 -3.78 11.52
N ASP A 132 6.08 -2.86 12.02
CA ASP A 132 5.81 -2.11 13.25
C ASP A 132 4.53 -1.25 13.14
N MET A 133 4.32 -0.59 12.00
CA MET A 133 3.08 0.15 11.72
C MET A 133 1.85 -0.76 11.83
N VAL A 134 1.90 -1.95 11.21
CA VAL A 134 0.78 -2.91 11.23
C VAL A 134 0.54 -3.44 12.65
N ASP A 135 1.59 -3.77 13.38
CA ASP A 135 1.51 -4.29 14.73
C ASP A 135 0.91 -3.24 15.69
N ILE A 136 1.32 -1.97 15.58
CA ILE A 136 0.75 -0.87 16.37
C ILE A 136 -0.77 -0.78 16.19
N VAL A 137 -1.24 -0.71 14.95
CA VAL A 137 -2.68 -0.54 14.70
C VAL A 137 -3.47 -1.81 15.03
N SER A 138 -2.85 -2.99 14.88
CA SER A 138 -3.45 -4.26 15.26
C SER A 138 -3.66 -4.37 16.78
N ASN A 139 -2.70 -3.89 17.56
CA ASN A 139 -2.81 -3.83 19.03
C ASN A 139 -3.91 -2.85 19.49
N LEU A 140 -4.26 -1.87 18.66
CA LEU A 140 -5.38 -0.96 18.88
C LEU A 140 -6.73 -1.50 18.34
N GLY A 141 -6.74 -2.73 17.82
CA GLY A 141 -7.93 -3.42 17.35
C GLY A 141 -8.36 -3.10 15.92
N TRP A 142 -7.45 -2.59 15.08
CA TRP A 142 -7.70 -2.41 13.65
C TRP A 142 -6.93 -3.44 12.80
N GLY A 143 -7.57 -3.98 11.77
CA GLY A 143 -6.89 -4.68 10.69
C GLY A 143 -6.33 -3.72 9.64
N VAL A 144 -5.28 -4.10 8.94
CA VAL A 144 -4.79 -3.37 7.76
C VAL A 144 -5.19 -4.13 6.50
N GLN A 145 -5.90 -3.45 5.60
CA GLN A 145 -6.40 -4.07 4.37
C GLN A 145 -5.52 -3.70 3.18
N PHE A 146 -4.65 -4.61 2.80
CA PHE A 146 -3.80 -4.45 1.61
C PHE A 146 -4.51 -4.80 0.29
N ASP A 147 -5.66 -5.48 0.34
CA ASP A 147 -6.41 -5.89 -0.85
C ASP A 147 -7.66 -5.04 -1.02
N ASN A 148 -7.83 -4.47 -2.21
CA ASN A 148 -9.03 -3.70 -2.58
C ASN A 148 -10.23 -4.59 -2.97
N THR A 149 -10.24 -5.87 -2.63
CA THR A 149 -11.37 -6.74 -2.88
C THR A 149 -12.44 -6.51 -1.82
N LYS A 150 -13.55 -5.89 -2.22
CA LYS A 150 -14.69 -5.57 -1.35
C LYS A 150 -15.28 -6.78 -0.61
N ALA A 151 -14.95 -8.01 -1.04
CA ALA A 151 -15.47 -9.25 -0.47
C ALA A 151 -14.96 -9.57 0.94
N ASN A 152 -13.86 -8.97 1.41
CA ASN A 152 -13.20 -9.32 2.67
C ASN A 152 -12.98 -8.13 3.62
N VAL A 153 -13.75 -7.05 3.47
CA VAL A 153 -13.63 -5.88 4.37
C VAL A 153 -14.19 -6.25 5.74
N LYS A 154 -13.31 -6.47 6.71
CA LYS A 154 -13.71 -6.59 8.12
C LYS A 154 -14.15 -5.22 8.63
N ALA A 155 -15.13 -5.18 9.55
CA ALA A 155 -15.71 -3.95 10.08
C ALA A 155 -14.69 -2.95 10.65
N ASP A 156 -13.59 -3.46 11.23
CA ASP A 156 -12.53 -2.65 11.85
C ASP A 156 -11.24 -2.64 11.01
N SER A 157 -11.35 -2.50 9.68
CA SER A 157 -10.18 -2.50 8.78
C SER A 157 -9.84 -1.11 8.26
N ILE A 158 -8.54 -0.80 8.22
CA ILE A 158 -7.99 0.41 7.60
C ILE A 158 -7.70 0.15 6.12
N GLU A 159 -8.50 0.75 5.23
CA GLU A 159 -8.32 0.69 3.78
C GLU A 159 -7.31 1.75 3.28
N ALA A 160 -7.12 2.81 4.05
CA ALA A 160 -6.24 3.94 3.69
C ALA A 160 -4.75 3.67 3.99
N VAL A 161 -4.25 2.50 3.58
CA VAL A 161 -2.92 1.96 3.95
C VAL A 161 -1.78 2.91 3.60
N VAL A 162 -1.84 3.57 2.44
CA VAL A 162 -0.79 4.52 2.02
C VAL A 162 -0.77 5.76 2.93
N SER A 163 -1.94 6.27 3.32
CA SER A 163 -2.02 7.41 4.24
C SER A 163 -1.57 7.03 5.65
N LEU A 164 -1.88 5.82 6.08
CA LEU A 164 -1.42 5.26 7.34
C LEU A 164 0.11 5.16 7.38
N TYR A 165 0.70 4.57 6.33
CA TYR A 165 2.15 4.43 6.21
C TYR A 165 2.86 5.79 6.16
N LYS A 166 2.32 6.75 5.37
CA LYS A 166 2.86 8.11 5.34
C LYS A 166 2.80 8.81 6.70
N ALA A 167 1.78 8.52 7.50
CA ALA A 167 1.70 9.06 8.87
C ALA A 167 2.78 8.45 9.76
N TYR A 168 2.98 7.13 9.71
CA TYR A 168 4.05 6.45 10.44
C TYR A 168 5.45 6.98 10.05
N GLU A 169 5.73 7.04 8.75
CA GLU A 169 6.99 7.54 8.20
C GLU A 169 7.28 9.00 8.60
N THR A 170 6.24 9.84 8.59
CA THR A 170 6.37 11.28 8.90
C THR A 170 6.57 11.54 10.39
N LEU A 171 5.86 10.83 11.25
CA LEU A 171 5.79 11.11 12.69
C LEU A 171 6.79 10.29 13.51
N GLY A 172 7.25 9.17 12.98
CA GLY A 172 7.99 8.18 13.75
C GLY A 172 7.09 7.41 14.74
N ARG A 173 7.64 6.35 15.32
CA ARG A 173 6.90 5.38 16.13
C ARG A 173 6.09 6.01 17.27
N THR A 174 6.72 6.84 18.09
CA THR A 174 6.10 7.36 19.34
C THR A 174 4.92 8.27 19.05
N ALA A 175 5.09 9.27 18.15
CA ALA A 175 4.02 10.20 17.83
C ALA A 175 2.91 9.53 16.99
N PHE A 176 3.24 8.50 16.21
CA PHE A 176 2.25 7.72 15.49
C PHE A 176 1.38 6.89 16.44
N ILE A 177 1.95 6.24 17.46
CA ILE A 177 1.18 5.52 18.48
C ILE A 177 0.19 6.47 19.14
N ASP A 178 0.67 7.60 19.68
CA ASP A 178 -0.18 8.59 20.35
C ASP A 178 -1.30 9.10 19.41
N MET A 179 -0.99 9.35 18.13
CA MET A 179 -1.98 9.75 17.13
C MET A 179 -3.08 8.70 16.94
N MET A 180 -2.71 7.43 16.83
CA MET A 180 -3.66 6.35 16.61
C MET A 180 -4.50 6.07 17.86
N GLU A 181 -3.92 6.19 19.05
CA GLU A 181 -4.62 6.12 20.34
C GLU A 181 -5.66 7.26 20.44
N VAL A 182 -5.27 8.50 20.13
CA VAL A 182 -6.21 9.63 20.09
C VAL A 182 -7.38 9.36 19.15
N ILE A 183 -7.11 8.85 17.95
CA ILE A 183 -8.17 8.49 16.98
C ILE A 183 -9.10 7.43 17.58
N ARG A 184 -8.54 6.37 18.18
CA ARG A 184 -9.30 5.27 18.77
C ARG A 184 -10.15 5.72 19.94
N GLU A 185 -9.59 6.50 20.85
CA GLU A 185 -10.28 7.02 22.02
C GLU A 185 -11.36 8.04 21.67
N SER A 186 -11.13 8.85 20.63
CA SER A 186 -12.08 9.87 20.20
C SER A 186 -13.29 9.31 19.48
N TRP A 187 -13.08 8.37 18.55
CA TRP A 187 -14.09 7.95 17.58
C TRP A 187 -14.32 6.43 17.50
N GLY A 188 -13.59 5.67 18.30
CA GLY A 188 -13.75 4.21 18.34
C GLY A 188 -13.43 3.56 17.00
N SER A 189 -14.34 2.67 16.55
CA SER A 189 -14.24 1.92 15.29
C SER A 189 -14.93 2.61 14.11
N ALA A 190 -15.30 3.89 14.23
CA ALA A 190 -15.95 4.59 13.12
C ALA A 190 -15.08 4.51 11.85
N LYS A 191 -15.65 4.03 10.74
CA LYS A 191 -14.92 3.84 9.48
C LYS A 191 -14.29 5.14 8.99
N GLU A 192 -14.95 6.25 9.19
CA GLU A 192 -14.50 7.58 8.79
C GLU A 192 -13.27 8.04 9.59
N ALA A 193 -13.09 7.54 10.83
CA ALA A 193 -11.99 7.91 11.72
C ALA A 193 -10.61 7.52 11.14
N VAL A 194 -10.57 6.47 10.33
CA VAL A 194 -9.36 5.97 9.66
C VAL A 194 -9.37 6.21 8.15
N SER A 195 -10.16 7.18 7.69
CA SER A 195 -10.18 7.61 6.28
C SER A 195 -8.90 8.34 5.89
N ILE A 196 -8.65 8.42 4.57
CA ILE A 196 -7.51 9.18 4.00
C ILE A 196 -7.47 10.61 4.55
N GLN A 197 -8.63 11.26 4.63
CA GLN A 197 -8.75 12.66 5.07
C GLN A 197 -8.38 12.85 6.54
N ILE A 198 -8.89 11.98 7.39
CA ILE A 198 -8.59 12.06 8.84
C ILE A 198 -7.14 11.68 9.12
N LEU A 199 -6.64 10.59 8.55
CA LEU A 199 -5.23 10.20 8.72
C LEU A 199 -4.27 11.29 8.23
N SER A 200 -4.55 11.91 7.08
CA SER A 200 -3.73 13.02 6.58
C SER A 200 -3.84 14.25 7.48
N GLY A 201 -5.05 14.61 7.90
CA GLY A 201 -5.27 15.75 8.80
C GLY A 201 -4.59 15.56 10.16
N MET A 202 -4.73 14.40 10.77
CA MET A 202 -4.08 14.07 12.04
C MET A 202 -2.56 14.06 11.90
N LYS A 203 -2.02 13.46 10.84
CA LYS A 203 -0.57 13.49 10.54
C LYS A 203 -0.04 14.93 10.48
N ASP A 204 -0.70 15.80 9.73
CA ASP A 204 -0.25 17.18 9.56
C ASP A 204 -0.42 18.00 10.85
N PHE A 205 -1.50 17.77 11.60
CA PHE A 205 -1.69 18.35 12.92
C PHE A 205 -0.58 17.92 13.91
N TYR A 206 -0.28 16.63 13.97
CA TYR A 206 0.78 16.11 14.82
C TYR A 206 2.15 16.65 14.43
N LYS A 207 2.47 16.69 13.13
CA LYS A 207 3.71 17.27 12.63
C LYS A 207 3.91 18.71 13.10
N ALA A 208 2.83 19.50 13.15
CA ALA A 208 2.90 20.91 13.56
C ALA A 208 2.91 21.13 15.08
N TYR A 209 2.24 20.27 15.85
CA TYR A 209 1.92 20.57 17.25
C TYR A 209 2.30 19.48 18.25
N TYR A 210 2.87 18.36 17.85
CA TYR A 210 3.25 17.28 18.78
C TYR A 210 4.14 17.84 19.91
N GLY A 211 3.79 17.50 21.16
CA GLY A 211 4.44 18.07 22.36
C GLY A 211 3.91 19.45 22.79
N SER A 212 3.05 20.11 21.98
CA SER A 212 2.43 21.40 22.33
C SER A 212 0.99 21.28 22.84
N PHE A 213 0.41 20.09 22.84
CA PHE A 213 -0.91 19.79 23.39
C PHE A 213 -0.85 18.57 24.35
N LYS A 214 -1.91 18.40 25.13
CA LYS A 214 -2.06 17.21 25.96
C LYS A 214 -2.97 16.19 25.28
N HIS A 215 -2.60 14.93 25.29
CA HIS A 215 -3.37 13.81 24.71
C HIS A 215 -4.85 13.87 25.10
N ASN A 216 -5.16 13.84 26.40
CA ASN A 216 -6.55 13.86 26.90
C ASN A 216 -7.34 15.09 26.45
N ASP A 217 -6.67 16.20 26.27
CA ASP A 217 -7.29 17.43 25.80
C ASP A 217 -7.71 17.35 24.33
N LEU A 218 -6.89 16.71 23.50
CA LEU A 218 -7.21 16.50 22.09
C LEU A 218 -8.37 15.48 21.97
N VAL A 219 -8.29 14.36 22.71
CA VAL A 219 -9.37 13.36 22.77
C VAL A 219 -10.70 14.01 23.18
N ALA A 220 -10.72 14.80 24.27
CA ALA A 220 -11.93 15.47 24.75
C ALA A 220 -12.52 16.45 23.71
N SER A 221 -11.65 17.12 22.93
CA SER A 221 -12.09 18.04 21.86
C SER A 221 -12.66 17.28 20.67
N LEU A 222 -12.02 16.19 20.26
CA LEU A 222 -12.42 15.40 19.09
C LEU A 222 -13.68 14.56 19.35
N LYS A 223 -13.92 14.10 20.59
CA LYS A 223 -15.18 13.46 20.98
C LYS A 223 -16.43 14.31 20.75
N GLN A 224 -16.28 15.63 20.66
CA GLN A 224 -17.41 16.55 20.47
C GLN A 224 -17.80 16.74 18.98
N VAL A 225 -17.11 16.10 18.05
CA VAL A 225 -17.33 16.24 16.61
C VAL A 225 -17.21 14.88 15.93
N HIS A 226 -18.15 14.58 15.04
CA HIS A 226 -18.03 13.37 14.23
C HIS A 226 -16.97 13.56 13.14
N PRO A 227 -16.13 12.53 12.81
CA PRO A 227 -15.07 12.68 11.79
C PRO A 227 -15.59 13.14 10.42
N MET A 228 -16.82 12.78 10.04
CA MET A 228 -17.46 13.27 8.81
C MET A 228 -17.66 14.78 8.77
N GLU A 229 -17.83 15.44 9.92
CA GLU A 229 -17.94 16.91 9.94
C GLU A 229 -16.60 17.56 9.62
N ILE A 230 -15.51 17.04 10.19
CA ILE A 230 -14.15 17.49 9.86
C ILE A 230 -13.90 17.33 8.36
N ILE A 231 -14.26 16.17 7.79
CA ILE A 231 -14.10 15.88 6.37
C ILE A 231 -14.93 16.84 5.52
N ARG A 232 -16.20 17.09 5.91
CA ARG A 232 -17.12 17.98 5.18
C ARG A 232 -16.61 19.41 5.20
N HIS A 233 -16.19 19.92 6.36
CA HIS A 233 -15.67 21.26 6.50
C HIS A 233 -14.35 21.46 5.75
N GLY A 234 -13.44 20.49 5.84
CA GLY A 234 -12.20 20.52 5.08
C GLY A 234 -12.42 20.53 3.56
N LYS A 235 -13.38 19.73 3.05
CA LYS A 235 -13.75 19.74 1.62
C LYS A 235 -14.45 21.03 1.17
N ALA A 236 -15.19 21.68 2.04
CA ALA A 236 -15.91 22.92 1.72
C ALA A 236 -15.01 24.16 1.64
N ARG A 237 -13.77 24.08 2.09
CA ARG A 237 -12.81 25.18 1.97
C ARG A 237 -12.43 25.38 0.50
N LYS A 238 -12.65 26.61 0.01
CA LYS A 238 -12.32 27.03 -1.36
C LYS A 238 -10.87 27.52 -1.51
N ASP A 239 -10.24 27.87 -0.41
CA ASP A 239 -8.84 28.23 -0.34
C ASP A 239 -8.03 26.92 -0.46
N MET A 240 -7.35 26.70 -1.57
CA MET A 240 -6.51 25.54 -1.88
C MET A 240 -5.30 25.40 -0.91
N GLN A 241 -5.53 25.49 0.40
CA GLN A 241 -4.47 25.24 1.37
C GLN A 241 -4.22 23.74 1.53
N THR A 242 -2.97 23.37 1.58
CA THR A 242 -2.50 21.96 1.61
C THR A 242 -2.91 21.19 2.86
N HIS A 243 -3.30 21.89 3.97
CA HIS A 243 -3.56 21.30 5.29
C HIS A 243 -5.01 21.46 5.78
N THR A 244 -5.98 21.41 4.87
CA THR A 244 -7.40 21.72 5.19
C THR A 244 -7.97 20.91 6.35
N TYR A 245 -7.71 19.60 6.40
CA TYR A 245 -8.23 18.74 7.47
C TYR A 245 -7.50 18.95 8.80
N ALA A 246 -6.20 19.20 8.78
CA ALA A 246 -5.43 19.54 9.98
C ALA A 246 -5.89 20.88 10.57
N THR A 247 -6.22 21.85 9.73
CA THR A 247 -6.79 23.13 10.16
C THR A 247 -8.15 22.94 10.85
N GLU A 248 -9.01 22.05 10.37
CA GLU A 248 -10.30 21.78 11.03
C GLU A 248 -10.09 21.06 12.39
N ILE A 249 -9.11 20.17 12.50
CA ILE A 249 -8.71 19.54 13.77
C ILE A 249 -8.18 20.62 14.74
N TRP A 250 -7.31 21.51 14.27
CA TRP A 250 -6.78 22.63 15.05
C TRP A 250 -7.88 23.57 15.54
N LYS A 251 -8.86 23.95 14.69
CA LYS A 251 -10.02 24.73 15.08
C LYS A 251 -10.84 24.04 16.16
N GLN A 252 -11.09 22.74 15.99
CA GLN A 252 -11.84 21.94 16.96
C GLN A 252 -11.12 21.87 18.30
N TYR A 253 -9.80 21.67 18.31
CA TYR A 253 -8.99 21.71 19.51
C TYR A 253 -9.09 23.06 20.23
N ASN A 254 -8.99 24.16 19.50
CA ASN A 254 -8.95 25.51 20.05
C ASN A 254 -10.33 26.09 20.45
N LYS A 255 -11.44 25.47 20.06
CA LYS A 255 -12.81 26.02 20.11
C LYS A 255 -13.24 26.52 21.49
N LYS A 256 -12.85 25.86 22.58
CA LYS A 256 -13.25 26.21 23.94
C LYS A 256 -12.06 26.43 24.89
N ARG A 257 -10.85 26.71 24.33
CA ARG A 257 -9.64 26.82 25.13
C ARG A 257 -9.22 28.27 25.35
N ARG A 258 -8.73 28.57 26.56
CA ARG A 258 -8.04 29.82 26.86
C ARG A 258 -6.64 29.84 26.28
N ASN A 259 -5.87 28.75 26.50
CA ASN A 259 -4.54 28.58 25.92
C ASN A 259 -4.67 27.86 24.56
N ARG A 260 -4.72 28.64 23.50
CA ARG A 260 -4.86 28.15 22.12
C ARG A 260 -3.51 27.80 21.52
N LEU A 261 -3.48 26.77 20.69
CA LEU A 261 -2.34 26.53 19.82
C LEU A 261 -2.23 27.64 18.78
N PRO A 262 -1.03 28.18 18.53
CA PRO A 262 -0.83 29.17 17.48
C PRO A 262 -1.11 28.57 16.10
N GLU A 263 -1.40 29.42 15.12
CA GLU A 263 -1.58 28.97 13.74
C GLU A 263 -0.23 28.65 13.11
N LYS A 264 -0.04 27.38 12.69
CA LYS A 264 1.19 26.86 12.06
C LYS A 264 0.92 26.00 10.81
N LEU A 265 -0.37 25.93 10.39
CA LEU A 265 -0.81 25.05 9.29
C LEU A 265 -1.03 25.85 8.01
#